data_6f716980ed0e910019499c979ea424ef
#
_entry.id   6f716980ed0e910019499c979ea424ef
#
_cell.length_a   1.000
_cell.length_b   1.000
_cell.length_c   1.000
_cell.angle_alpha   90.00
_cell.angle_beta   90.00
_cell.angle_gamma   90.00
#
_symmetry.space_group_name_H-M   'P 1'
#
loop_
_entity.id
_entity.type
_entity.pdbx_description
1 polymer ?
#
loop_
_entity_poly.entity_id
_entity_poly.type
_entity_poly.pdbx_seq_one_letter_code
_entity_poly.pdbx_strand_id
1 'polypeptide(L)'
;MSRFVNLEFGGESEDQSWNQKGRLKDEAFYFAEARAAFENGSFESGLRLYSKVLEFNPQNAAAWTGQVRMLIELGEFREARLWADKALERFPHEPELLAAKAVALGRHGDLQGALAFSDASIEERGDTPYVWLARADVLLAREEPRADYCFEKALLLAPGDWFIIWLGARVRHYYEQFVLALKLLQRAVELNAGHFRLWLELGQCQQALGLVGPARNSFTQARQLNPRCQEAATALGHLSGTGLWRRVRGSWLRLFGQ
;
A
#
# COMPACT_ATOMS: atom_id res chain seq x y z
N MET A 1 -6.51 -23.08 7.35
CA MET A 1 -7.51 -22.22 8.04
C MET A 1 -7.10 -20.80 7.81
N SER A 2 -8.00 -19.98 7.27
CA SER A 2 -7.68 -18.57 6.99
C SER A 2 -7.37 -17.82 8.29
N ARG A 3 -6.29 -17.05 8.27
CA ARG A 3 -5.83 -16.19 9.38
C ARG A 3 -6.85 -15.10 9.78
N PHE A 4 -7.87 -14.90 8.94
CA PHE A 4 -8.84 -13.79 9.03
C PHE A 4 -10.29 -14.25 9.21
N VAL A 5 -10.53 -15.50 9.61
CA VAL A 5 -11.89 -16.03 9.87
C VAL A 5 -12.67 -15.21 10.91
N ASN A 6 -11.96 -14.54 11.82
CA ASN A 6 -12.56 -13.74 12.89
C ASN A 6 -12.87 -12.27 12.51
N LEU A 7 -12.86 -11.92 11.23
CA LEU A 7 -13.37 -10.62 10.75
C LEU A 7 -14.90 -10.61 10.60
N GLU A 8 -15.58 -11.74 10.89
CA GLU A 8 -17.03 -11.77 10.91
C GLU A 8 -17.57 -11.15 12.20
N PHE A 9 -18.57 -10.29 12.02
CA PHE A 9 -19.27 -9.58 13.09
C PHE A 9 -19.86 -10.56 14.10
N GLY A 10 -19.42 -10.54 15.35
CA GLY A 10 -20.02 -11.32 16.41
C GLY A 10 -19.02 -11.90 17.40
N GLY A 11 -18.43 -11.05 18.18
CA GLY A 11 -17.71 -11.39 19.39
C GLY A 11 -17.96 -10.27 20.39
N GLU A 12 -18.81 -10.52 21.36
CA GLU A 12 -18.94 -9.66 22.52
C GLU A 12 -17.56 -9.44 23.13
N SER A 13 -17.06 -8.23 23.06
CA SER A 13 -15.98 -7.78 23.93
C SER A 13 -16.37 -6.43 24.52
N GLU A 14 -16.78 -6.52 25.78
CA GLU A 14 -16.74 -5.41 26.73
C GLU A 14 -15.34 -4.78 26.68
N ASP A 15 -15.25 -3.63 26.05
CA ASP A 15 -14.17 -2.69 26.31
C ASP A 15 -14.68 -1.26 26.17
N GLN A 16 -15.54 -0.90 27.13
CA GLN A 16 -15.85 0.50 27.45
C GLN A 16 -14.66 1.11 28.22
N SER A 17 -13.51 1.18 27.59
CA SER A 17 -12.42 1.97 28.15
C SER A 17 -12.66 3.44 27.80
N TRP A 18 -13.26 4.16 28.73
CA TRP A 18 -13.30 5.62 28.76
C TRP A 18 -11.88 6.16 28.73
N ASN A 19 -11.43 6.63 27.59
CA ASN A 19 -10.11 7.26 27.50
C ASN A 19 -10.21 8.74 27.86
N GLN A 20 -9.29 9.22 28.67
CA GLN A 20 -9.26 10.50 29.41
C GLN A 20 -9.28 11.79 28.56
N LYS A 21 -9.76 11.81 27.34
CA LYS A 21 -9.90 13.01 26.48
C LYS A 21 -11.26 13.12 25.79
N GLY A 22 -12.34 12.63 26.35
CA GLY A 22 -13.71 13.06 25.97
C GLY A 22 -14.10 12.96 24.48
N ARG A 23 -13.34 12.30 23.61
CA ARG A 23 -13.73 12.05 22.23
C ARG A 23 -14.45 10.71 22.16
N LEU A 24 -15.74 10.75 21.83
CA LEU A 24 -16.50 9.54 21.49
C LEU A 24 -15.77 8.82 20.34
N LYS A 25 -15.46 7.55 20.54
CA LYS A 25 -14.93 6.68 19.48
C LYS A 25 -16.11 6.19 18.65
N ASP A 26 -16.49 6.97 17.67
CA ASP A 26 -17.57 6.72 16.73
C ASP A 26 -17.03 6.20 15.37
N GLU A 27 -17.94 5.99 14.41
CA GLU A 27 -17.62 5.58 13.05
C GLU A 27 -16.55 6.50 12.41
N ALA A 28 -16.72 7.82 12.54
CA ALA A 28 -15.83 8.80 11.94
C ALA A 28 -14.42 8.74 12.54
N PHE A 29 -14.33 8.53 13.86
CA PHE A 29 -13.04 8.32 14.53
C PHE A 29 -12.31 7.09 13.98
N TYR A 30 -12.98 5.92 13.94
CA TYR A 30 -12.34 4.70 13.46
C TYR A 30 -11.99 4.77 11.97
N PHE A 31 -12.82 5.46 11.17
CA PHE A 31 -12.53 5.65 9.74
C PHE A 31 -11.28 6.52 9.54
N ALA A 32 -11.12 7.60 10.28
CA ALA A 32 -9.94 8.45 10.23
C ALA A 32 -8.67 7.71 10.67
N GLU A 33 -8.75 6.94 11.76
CA GLU A 33 -7.64 6.11 12.24
C GLU A 33 -7.27 5.00 11.23
N ALA A 34 -8.27 4.37 10.58
CA ALA A 34 -8.03 3.38 9.54
C ALA A 34 -7.29 3.96 8.34
N ARG A 35 -7.70 5.17 7.92
CA ARG A 35 -7.02 5.91 6.85
C ARG A 35 -5.58 6.26 7.24
N ALA A 36 -5.36 6.77 8.44
CA ALA A 36 -4.02 7.08 8.94
C ALA A 36 -3.15 5.81 9.04
N ALA A 37 -3.72 4.67 9.46
CA ALA A 37 -3.01 3.39 9.47
C ALA A 37 -2.62 2.95 8.05
N PHE A 38 -3.48 3.15 7.06
CA PHE A 38 -3.17 2.89 5.66
C PHE A 38 -2.01 3.77 5.18
N GLU A 39 -2.09 5.07 5.37
CA GLU A 39 -1.04 6.02 4.98
C GLU A 39 0.31 5.67 5.61
N ASN A 40 0.31 5.21 6.85
CA ASN A 40 1.51 4.76 7.56
C ASN A 40 1.99 3.35 7.18
N GLY A 41 1.29 2.64 6.28
CA GLY A 41 1.62 1.26 5.89
C GLY A 41 1.37 0.22 6.98
N SER A 42 0.57 0.56 7.99
CA SER A 42 0.17 -0.33 9.08
C SER A 42 -1.10 -1.12 8.68
N PHE A 43 -0.98 -1.92 7.62
CA PHE A 43 -2.14 -2.53 6.94
C PHE A 43 -2.97 -3.46 7.83
N GLU A 44 -2.34 -4.25 8.73
CA GLU A 44 -3.07 -5.08 9.70
C GLU A 44 -3.90 -4.23 10.68
N SER A 45 -3.36 -3.09 11.11
CA SER A 45 -4.09 -2.15 11.96
C SER A 45 -5.23 -1.49 11.19
N GLY A 46 -4.97 -1.06 9.94
CA GLY A 46 -5.97 -0.51 9.05
C GLY A 46 -7.13 -1.49 8.82
N LEU A 47 -6.84 -2.76 8.59
CA LEU A 47 -7.84 -3.81 8.42
C LEU A 47 -8.76 -3.93 9.64
N ARG A 48 -8.18 -3.97 10.86
CA ARG A 48 -8.96 -4.03 12.10
C ARG A 48 -9.80 -2.79 12.32
N LEU A 49 -9.27 -1.61 12.00
CA LEU A 49 -9.97 -0.34 12.17
C LEU A 49 -11.14 -0.20 11.17
N TYR A 50 -10.97 -0.62 9.91
CA TYR A 50 -12.09 -0.69 8.97
C TYR A 50 -13.16 -1.70 9.42
N SER A 51 -12.78 -2.83 10.04
CA SER A 51 -13.75 -3.74 10.66
C SER A 51 -14.56 -3.05 11.74
N LYS A 52 -13.91 -2.22 12.59
CA LYS A 52 -14.62 -1.42 13.60
C LYS A 52 -15.59 -0.42 12.97
N VAL A 53 -15.22 0.24 11.88
CA VAL A 53 -16.16 1.12 11.15
C VAL A 53 -17.41 0.34 10.74
N LEU A 54 -17.25 -0.88 10.22
CA LEU A 54 -18.37 -1.71 9.75
C LEU A 54 -19.24 -2.28 10.89
N GLU A 55 -18.69 -2.40 12.11
CA GLU A 55 -19.49 -2.71 13.29
C GLU A 55 -20.47 -1.55 13.63
N PHE A 56 -20.05 -0.29 13.42
CA PHE A 56 -20.92 0.88 13.59
C PHE A 56 -21.87 1.08 12.41
N ASN A 57 -21.35 0.93 11.19
CA ASN A 57 -22.11 1.19 9.98
C ASN A 57 -21.78 0.15 8.87
N PRO A 58 -22.52 -0.97 8.82
CA PRO A 58 -22.34 -1.98 7.76
C PRO A 58 -22.64 -1.46 6.34
N GLN A 59 -23.26 -0.27 6.21
CA GLN A 59 -23.58 0.36 4.94
C GLN A 59 -22.48 1.31 4.44
N ASN A 60 -21.33 1.37 5.12
CA ASN A 60 -20.20 2.18 4.68
C ASN A 60 -19.40 1.47 3.59
N ALA A 61 -19.73 1.73 2.30
CA ALA A 61 -19.05 1.14 1.17
C ALA A 61 -17.53 1.44 1.13
N ALA A 62 -17.13 2.65 1.55
CA ALA A 62 -15.72 3.03 1.61
C ALA A 62 -14.93 2.20 2.63
N ALA A 63 -15.55 1.80 3.75
CA ALA A 63 -14.92 0.93 4.73
C ALA A 63 -14.78 -0.51 4.21
N TRP A 64 -15.75 -1.02 3.46
CA TRP A 64 -15.63 -2.31 2.77
C TRP A 64 -14.49 -2.28 1.75
N THR A 65 -14.45 -1.25 0.91
CA THR A 65 -13.34 -1.04 -0.03
C THR A 65 -11.99 -0.94 0.69
N GLY A 66 -11.95 -0.21 1.82
CA GLY A 66 -10.76 -0.10 2.67
C GLY A 66 -10.28 -1.47 3.18
N GLN A 67 -11.17 -2.34 3.67
CA GLN A 67 -10.80 -3.69 4.09
C GLN A 67 -10.20 -4.51 2.95
N VAL A 68 -10.83 -4.51 1.78
CA VAL A 68 -10.33 -5.24 0.61
C VAL A 68 -8.94 -4.72 0.22
N ARG A 69 -8.74 -3.41 0.21
CA ARG A 69 -7.43 -2.81 -0.08
C ARG A 69 -6.37 -3.20 0.94
N MET A 70 -6.69 -3.24 2.24
CA MET A 70 -5.74 -3.69 3.26
C MET A 70 -5.32 -5.14 3.04
N LEU A 71 -6.24 -6.03 2.69
CA LEU A 71 -5.92 -7.43 2.36
C LEU A 71 -5.02 -7.54 1.13
N ILE A 72 -5.24 -6.71 0.10
CA ILE A 72 -4.36 -6.63 -1.08
C ILE A 72 -2.95 -6.22 -0.68
N GLU A 73 -2.82 -5.18 0.16
CA GLU A 73 -1.52 -4.70 0.64
C GLU A 73 -0.78 -5.71 1.53
N LEU A 74 -1.51 -6.58 2.22
CA LEU A 74 -0.98 -7.70 3.00
C LEU A 74 -0.61 -8.92 2.15
N GLY A 75 -0.93 -8.91 0.84
CA GLY A 75 -0.70 -10.06 -0.06
C GLY A 75 -1.74 -11.17 0.08
N GLU A 76 -2.80 -10.95 0.84
CA GLU A 76 -3.88 -11.92 1.09
C GLU A 76 -4.94 -11.83 -0.01
N PHE A 77 -4.53 -12.10 -1.26
CA PHE A 77 -5.37 -11.88 -2.45
C PHE A 77 -6.61 -12.76 -2.50
N ARG A 78 -6.51 -13.97 -1.95
CA ARG A 78 -7.66 -14.90 -1.88
C ARG A 78 -8.74 -14.37 -0.95
N GLU A 79 -8.34 -13.91 0.21
CA GLU A 79 -9.21 -13.28 1.20
C GLU A 79 -9.78 -11.96 0.67
N ALA A 80 -8.95 -11.14 0.03
CA ALA A 80 -9.37 -9.90 -0.61
C ALA A 80 -10.50 -10.13 -1.62
N ARG A 81 -10.40 -11.19 -2.44
CA ARG A 81 -11.46 -11.58 -3.37
C ARG A 81 -12.75 -11.96 -2.64
N LEU A 82 -12.66 -12.82 -1.61
CA LEU A 82 -13.84 -13.27 -0.85
C LEU A 82 -14.57 -12.11 -0.17
N TRP A 83 -13.80 -11.17 0.42
CA TRP A 83 -14.38 -9.98 1.04
C TRP A 83 -14.95 -9.00 0.03
N ALA A 84 -14.34 -8.88 -1.15
CA ALA A 84 -14.87 -8.09 -2.25
C ALA A 84 -16.19 -8.70 -2.76
N ASP A 85 -16.29 -10.04 -2.92
CA ASP A 85 -17.52 -10.72 -3.30
C ASP A 85 -18.65 -10.42 -2.33
N LYS A 86 -18.40 -10.57 -1.02
CA LYS A 86 -19.38 -10.28 0.05
C LYS A 86 -19.81 -8.80 0.06
N ALA A 87 -18.89 -7.89 -0.18
CA ALA A 87 -19.19 -6.46 -0.25
C ALA A 87 -20.03 -6.11 -1.50
N LEU A 88 -19.71 -6.71 -2.65
CA LEU A 88 -20.44 -6.49 -3.90
C LEU A 88 -21.88 -7.05 -3.89
N GLU A 89 -22.20 -8.02 -3.04
CA GLU A 89 -23.59 -8.42 -2.79
C GLU A 89 -24.45 -7.25 -2.25
N ARG A 90 -23.83 -6.31 -1.53
CA ARG A 90 -24.48 -5.13 -0.95
C ARG A 90 -24.33 -3.88 -1.82
N PHE A 91 -23.18 -3.74 -2.49
CA PHE A 91 -22.79 -2.57 -3.27
C PHE A 91 -22.36 -2.98 -4.69
N PRO A 92 -23.26 -3.56 -5.51
CA PRO A 92 -22.91 -4.15 -6.80
C PRO A 92 -22.34 -3.15 -7.81
N HIS A 93 -22.63 -1.86 -7.63
CA HIS A 93 -22.26 -0.78 -8.54
C HIS A 93 -21.22 0.19 -7.94
N GLU A 94 -20.52 -0.23 -6.86
CA GLU A 94 -19.49 0.62 -6.25
C GLU A 94 -18.17 0.53 -7.03
N PRO A 95 -17.75 1.60 -7.76
CA PRO A 95 -16.63 1.51 -8.70
C PRO A 95 -15.31 1.15 -8.04
N GLU A 96 -15.00 1.74 -6.87
CA GLU A 96 -13.74 1.48 -6.18
C GLU A 96 -13.68 0.06 -5.60
N LEU A 97 -14.82 -0.51 -5.24
CA LEU A 97 -14.90 -1.89 -4.78
C LEU A 97 -14.71 -2.89 -5.93
N LEU A 98 -15.32 -2.62 -7.10
CA LEU A 98 -15.09 -3.38 -8.34
C LEU A 98 -13.61 -3.33 -8.72
N ALA A 99 -13.00 -2.14 -8.66
CA ALA A 99 -11.58 -1.93 -8.93
C ALA A 99 -10.69 -2.69 -7.95
N ALA A 100 -11.00 -2.68 -6.65
CA ALA A 100 -10.25 -3.44 -5.64
C ALA A 100 -10.34 -4.95 -5.90
N LYS A 101 -11.53 -5.46 -6.26
CA LYS A 101 -11.70 -6.86 -6.67
C LYS A 101 -10.87 -7.20 -7.91
N ALA A 102 -10.84 -6.31 -8.90
CA ALA A 102 -10.02 -6.48 -10.09
C ALA A 102 -8.54 -6.67 -9.75
N VAL A 103 -7.99 -5.83 -8.87
CA VAL A 103 -6.60 -5.97 -8.39
C VAL A 103 -6.39 -7.29 -7.66
N ALA A 104 -7.30 -7.69 -6.76
CA ALA A 104 -7.19 -8.95 -6.04
C ALA A 104 -7.16 -10.16 -6.97
N LEU A 105 -8.00 -10.17 -8.01
CA LEU A 105 -8.02 -11.21 -9.04
C LEU A 105 -6.74 -11.21 -9.87
N GLY A 106 -6.29 -10.05 -10.35
CA GLY A 106 -5.08 -9.91 -11.17
C GLY A 106 -3.83 -10.40 -10.45
N ARG A 107 -3.63 -9.98 -9.21
CA ARG A 107 -2.51 -10.41 -8.38
C ARG A 107 -2.61 -11.87 -7.92
N HIS A 108 -3.83 -12.44 -7.94
CA HIS A 108 -4.05 -13.88 -7.70
C HIS A 108 -3.89 -14.75 -8.96
N GLY A 109 -3.73 -14.13 -10.14
CA GLY A 109 -3.51 -14.82 -11.42
C GLY A 109 -4.74 -14.98 -12.31
N ASP A 110 -5.94 -14.57 -11.86
CA ASP A 110 -7.14 -14.52 -12.71
C ASP A 110 -7.16 -13.23 -13.53
N LEU A 111 -6.38 -13.21 -14.61
CA LEU A 111 -6.22 -12.04 -15.45
C LEU A 111 -7.46 -11.70 -16.27
N GLN A 112 -8.30 -12.69 -16.59
CA GLN A 112 -9.54 -12.47 -17.33
C GLN A 112 -10.62 -11.87 -16.45
N GLY A 113 -10.83 -12.43 -15.26
CA GLY A 113 -11.73 -11.88 -14.26
C GLY A 113 -11.31 -10.47 -13.83
N ALA A 114 -10.00 -10.25 -13.64
CA ALA A 114 -9.45 -8.93 -13.31
C ALA A 114 -9.81 -7.88 -14.35
N LEU A 115 -9.65 -8.17 -15.65
CA LEU A 115 -9.99 -7.23 -16.71
C LEU A 115 -11.49 -6.93 -16.72
N ALA A 116 -12.35 -7.95 -16.60
CA ALA A 116 -13.81 -7.78 -16.60
C ALA A 116 -14.26 -6.87 -15.44
N PHE A 117 -13.77 -7.07 -14.22
CA PHE A 117 -14.10 -6.20 -13.08
C PHE A 117 -13.48 -4.79 -13.20
N SER A 118 -12.31 -4.67 -13.82
CA SER A 118 -11.71 -3.37 -14.13
C SER A 118 -12.54 -2.61 -15.18
N ASP A 119 -13.07 -3.28 -16.19
CA ASP A 119 -13.95 -2.65 -17.19
C ASP A 119 -15.27 -2.23 -16.54
N ALA A 120 -15.90 -3.10 -15.75
CA ALA A 120 -17.11 -2.77 -14.99
C ALA A 120 -16.91 -1.55 -14.07
N SER A 121 -15.77 -1.42 -13.42
CA SER A 121 -15.49 -0.26 -12.55
C SER A 121 -15.45 1.08 -13.30
N ILE A 122 -15.01 1.08 -14.55
CA ILE A 122 -15.02 2.27 -15.41
C ILE A 122 -16.44 2.56 -15.91
N GLU A 123 -17.20 1.53 -16.31
CA GLU A 123 -18.58 1.66 -16.79
C GLU A 123 -19.51 2.23 -15.70
N GLU A 124 -19.29 1.91 -14.43
CA GLU A 124 -20.01 2.47 -13.28
C GLU A 124 -19.58 3.91 -12.92
N ARG A 125 -19.05 4.66 -13.89
CA ARG A 125 -18.56 6.04 -13.73
C ARG A 125 -17.41 6.17 -12.74
N GLY A 126 -16.58 5.15 -12.64
CA GLY A 126 -15.41 5.13 -11.78
C GLY A 126 -14.28 6.02 -12.30
N ASP A 127 -14.48 7.34 -12.40
CA ASP A 127 -13.43 8.30 -12.79
C ASP A 127 -12.71 8.83 -11.55
N THR A 128 -12.28 7.92 -10.64
CA THR A 128 -11.49 8.26 -9.46
C THR A 128 -10.03 7.89 -9.66
N PRO A 129 -9.10 8.57 -8.97
CA PRO A 129 -7.67 8.24 -9.06
C PRO A 129 -7.38 6.77 -8.73
N TYR A 130 -8.07 6.22 -7.74
CA TYR A 130 -7.86 4.82 -7.34
C TYR A 130 -8.32 3.83 -8.42
N VAL A 131 -9.46 4.05 -9.07
CA VAL A 131 -9.96 3.18 -10.15
C VAL A 131 -8.94 3.13 -11.29
N TRP A 132 -8.34 4.25 -11.67
CA TRP A 132 -7.31 4.30 -12.70
C TRP A 132 -6.01 3.62 -12.26
N LEU A 133 -5.59 3.75 -11.00
CA LEU A 133 -4.44 3.00 -10.47
C LEU A 133 -4.69 1.50 -10.46
N ALA A 134 -5.89 1.08 -10.06
CA ALA A 134 -6.30 -0.33 -10.07
C ALA A 134 -6.32 -0.90 -11.50
N ARG A 135 -6.80 -0.11 -12.47
CA ARG A 135 -6.72 -0.50 -13.89
C ARG A 135 -5.28 -0.63 -14.36
N ALA A 136 -4.40 0.29 -13.95
CA ALA A 136 -2.98 0.19 -14.26
C ALA A 136 -2.36 -1.09 -13.68
N ASP A 137 -2.71 -1.47 -12.45
CA ASP A 137 -2.29 -2.71 -11.80
C ASP A 137 -2.69 -3.95 -12.62
N VAL A 138 -3.98 -4.02 -13.02
CA VAL A 138 -4.49 -5.12 -13.85
C VAL A 138 -3.78 -5.20 -15.20
N LEU A 139 -3.55 -4.06 -15.86
CA LEU A 139 -2.86 -4.02 -17.15
C LEU A 139 -1.38 -4.40 -17.04
N LEU A 140 -0.71 -4.05 -15.92
CA LEU A 140 0.66 -4.52 -15.64
C LEU A 140 0.69 -6.02 -15.40
N ALA A 141 -0.27 -6.59 -14.68
CA ALA A 141 -0.39 -8.05 -14.50
C ALA A 141 -0.53 -8.78 -15.84
N ARG A 142 -1.09 -8.12 -16.85
CA ARG A 142 -1.28 -8.61 -18.21
C ARG A 142 -0.14 -8.25 -19.18
N GLU A 143 0.89 -7.54 -18.66
CA GLU A 143 2.02 -7.04 -19.47
C GLU A 143 1.58 -6.09 -20.61
N GLU A 144 0.50 -5.34 -20.40
CA GLU A 144 -0.04 -4.42 -21.41
C GLU A 144 0.55 -3.01 -21.27
N PRO A 145 1.09 -2.41 -22.36
CA PRO A 145 1.72 -1.09 -22.32
C PRO A 145 0.74 0.05 -22.01
N ARG A 146 -0.56 -0.16 -22.19
CA ARG A 146 -1.61 0.82 -21.84
C ARG A 146 -1.67 1.15 -20.34
N ALA A 147 -0.96 0.41 -19.49
CA ALA A 147 -0.86 0.71 -18.05
C ALA A 147 -0.35 2.13 -17.81
N ASP A 148 0.61 2.63 -18.60
CA ASP A 148 1.18 3.96 -18.44
C ASP A 148 0.13 5.07 -18.57
N TYR A 149 -0.76 4.98 -19.56
CA TYR A 149 -1.88 5.89 -19.69
C TYR A 149 -2.78 5.93 -18.43
N CYS A 150 -3.03 4.79 -17.82
CA CYS A 150 -3.84 4.72 -16.60
C CYS A 150 -3.16 5.40 -15.41
N PHE A 151 -1.83 5.25 -15.26
CA PHE A 151 -1.07 6.01 -14.25
C PHE A 151 -1.16 7.52 -14.51
N GLU A 152 -0.96 7.98 -15.75
CA GLU A 152 -1.05 9.39 -16.10
C GLU A 152 -2.45 9.95 -15.81
N LYS A 153 -3.51 9.21 -16.14
CA LYS A 153 -4.88 9.60 -15.86
C LYS A 153 -5.14 9.71 -14.36
N ALA A 154 -4.68 8.75 -13.54
CA ALA A 154 -4.80 8.80 -12.09
C ALA A 154 -4.11 10.03 -11.49
N LEU A 155 -2.90 10.34 -11.95
CA LEU A 155 -2.12 11.49 -11.50
C LEU A 155 -2.68 12.83 -11.98
N LEU A 156 -3.37 12.85 -13.12
CA LEU A 156 -4.06 14.03 -13.63
C LEU A 156 -5.30 14.35 -12.79
N LEU A 157 -6.01 13.33 -12.32
CA LEU A 157 -7.18 13.49 -11.44
C LEU A 157 -6.81 13.94 -10.02
N ALA A 158 -5.57 13.71 -9.57
CA ALA A 158 -5.09 14.09 -8.24
C ALA A 158 -3.64 14.64 -8.29
N PRO A 159 -3.39 15.79 -8.94
CA PRO A 159 -2.04 16.22 -9.29
C PRO A 159 -1.14 16.59 -8.10
N GLY A 160 -1.73 16.91 -6.95
CA GLY A 160 -1.03 17.30 -5.72
C GLY A 160 -1.22 16.30 -4.57
N ASP A 161 -1.85 15.18 -4.80
CA ASP A 161 -2.09 14.18 -3.77
C ASP A 161 -0.92 13.20 -3.67
N TRP A 162 -0.07 13.42 -2.66
CA TRP A 162 1.08 12.58 -2.39
C TRP A 162 0.69 11.11 -2.16
N PHE A 163 -0.51 10.86 -1.59
CA PHE A 163 -0.97 9.51 -1.28
C PHE A 163 -1.30 8.73 -2.56
N ILE A 164 -1.96 9.35 -3.53
CA ILE A 164 -2.23 8.75 -4.84
C ILE A 164 -0.92 8.48 -5.60
N ILE A 165 0.03 9.42 -5.56
CA ILE A 165 1.35 9.25 -6.18
C ILE A 165 2.10 8.08 -5.52
N TRP A 166 2.04 7.98 -4.19
CA TRP A 166 2.62 6.89 -3.43
C TRP A 166 1.99 5.53 -3.77
N LEU A 167 0.66 5.46 -3.87
CA LEU A 167 -0.03 4.23 -4.32
C LEU A 167 0.43 3.82 -5.71
N GLY A 168 0.55 4.75 -6.64
CA GLY A 168 1.10 4.48 -7.98
C GLY A 168 2.53 3.93 -7.93
N ALA A 169 3.36 4.47 -7.05
CA ALA A 169 4.71 3.98 -6.84
C ALA A 169 4.72 2.54 -6.30
N ARG A 170 3.82 2.21 -5.37
CA ARG A 170 3.68 0.86 -4.82
C ARG A 170 3.27 -0.15 -5.89
N VAL A 171 2.33 0.22 -6.76
CA VAL A 171 1.95 -0.63 -7.91
C VAL A 171 3.17 -0.88 -8.80
N ARG A 172 3.92 0.16 -9.19
CA ARG A 172 5.15 0.03 -9.99
C ARG A 172 6.20 -0.84 -9.29
N HIS A 173 6.38 -0.67 -7.97
CA HIS A 173 7.31 -1.44 -7.18
C HIS A 173 6.93 -2.93 -7.14
N TYR A 174 5.66 -3.25 -7.01
CA TYR A 174 5.15 -4.62 -7.01
C TYR A 174 5.51 -5.38 -8.31
N TYR A 175 5.47 -4.69 -9.46
CA TYR A 175 5.88 -5.24 -10.76
C TYR A 175 7.34 -4.96 -11.11
N GLU A 176 8.20 -4.71 -10.12
CA GLU A 176 9.64 -4.50 -10.25
C GLU A 176 10.06 -3.35 -11.19
N GLN A 177 9.13 -2.45 -11.50
CA GLN A 177 9.41 -1.25 -12.30
C GLN A 177 10.07 -0.16 -11.43
N PHE A 178 11.20 -0.50 -10.80
CA PHE A 178 11.83 0.32 -9.75
C PHE A 178 12.23 1.73 -10.22
N VAL A 179 12.60 1.91 -11.48
CA VAL A 179 12.96 3.25 -12.00
C VAL A 179 11.74 4.17 -12.05
N LEU A 180 10.58 3.65 -12.46
CA LEU A 180 9.33 4.40 -12.50
C LEU A 180 8.77 4.63 -11.08
N ALA A 181 8.85 3.62 -10.22
CA ALA A 181 8.51 3.75 -8.81
C ALA A 181 9.37 4.80 -8.11
N LEU A 182 10.68 4.84 -8.37
CA LEU A 182 11.60 5.83 -7.83
C LEU A 182 11.18 7.27 -8.17
N LYS A 183 10.84 7.54 -9.43
CA LYS A 183 10.37 8.87 -9.86
C LYS A 183 9.11 9.31 -9.12
N LEU A 184 8.15 8.40 -8.95
CA LEU A 184 6.92 8.69 -8.22
C LEU A 184 7.19 8.93 -6.73
N LEU A 185 8.04 8.12 -6.10
CA LEU A 185 8.41 8.30 -4.70
C LEU A 185 9.15 9.62 -4.45
N GLN A 186 10.05 10.02 -5.35
CA GLN A 186 10.70 11.33 -5.28
C GLN A 186 9.67 12.46 -5.29
N ARG A 187 8.72 12.43 -6.22
CA ARG A 187 7.63 13.41 -6.29
C ARG A 187 6.74 13.37 -5.03
N ALA A 188 6.41 12.19 -4.50
CA ALA A 188 5.63 12.08 -3.27
C ALA A 188 6.37 12.67 -2.06
N VAL A 189 7.69 12.47 -1.96
CA VAL A 189 8.55 13.08 -0.93
C VAL A 189 8.60 14.59 -1.07
N GLU A 190 8.66 15.15 -2.28
CA GLU A 190 8.61 16.61 -2.50
C GLU A 190 7.31 17.22 -1.97
N LEU A 191 6.18 16.51 -2.10
CA LEU A 191 4.88 16.95 -1.63
C LEU A 191 4.68 16.76 -0.12
N ASN A 192 5.27 15.72 0.46
CA ASN A 192 5.15 15.40 1.89
C ASN A 192 6.45 14.83 2.46
N ALA A 193 7.47 15.69 2.58
CA ALA A 193 8.77 15.30 3.12
C ALA A 193 8.75 14.86 4.60
N GLY A 194 7.69 15.21 5.34
CA GLY A 194 7.51 14.83 6.75
C GLY A 194 7.02 13.40 6.97
N HIS A 195 6.68 12.69 5.93
CA HIS A 195 6.09 11.36 6.05
C HIS A 195 7.16 10.26 5.95
N PHE A 196 7.43 9.56 7.06
CA PHE A 196 8.53 8.57 7.15
C PHE A 196 8.39 7.41 6.15
N ARG A 197 7.15 6.99 5.84
CA ARG A 197 6.89 5.87 4.94
C ARG A 197 7.38 6.14 3.52
N LEU A 198 7.26 7.37 3.04
CA LEU A 198 7.75 7.76 1.72
C LEU A 198 9.27 7.61 1.63
N TRP A 199 9.99 8.05 2.66
CA TRP A 199 11.44 7.89 2.74
C TRP A 199 11.88 6.43 2.85
N LEU A 200 11.12 5.62 3.60
CA LEU A 200 11.39 4.20 3.71
C LEU A 200 11.29 3.51 2.35
N GLU A 201 10.18 3.69 1.64
CA GLU A 201 9.96 3.06 0.34
C GLU A 201 10.87 3.63 -0.76
N LEU A 202 11.20 4.92 -0.69
CA LEU A 202 12.24 5.53 -1.54
C LEU A 202 13.58 4.82 -1.34
N GLY A 203 13.97 4.58 -0.09
CA GLY A 203 15.18 3.83 0.24
C GLY A 203 15.15 2.38 -0.28
N GLN A 204 14.02 1.72 -0.20
CA GLN A 204 13.82 0.35 -0.72
C GLN A 204 13.98 0.31 -2.25
N CYS A 205 13.36 1.25 -2.98
CA CYS A 205 13.54 1.38 -4.43
C CYS A 205 14.99 1.65 -4.82
N GLN A 206 15.66 2.57 -4.11
CA GLN A 206 17.06 2.89 -4.34
C GLN A 206 17.96 1.68 -4.07
N GLN A 207 17.67 0.91 -3.03
CA GLN A 207 18.39 -0.33 -2.72
C GLN A 207 18.20 -1.39 -3.80
N ALA A 208 16.98 -1.57 -4.30
CA ALA A 208 16.69 -2.49 -5.40
C ALA A 208 17.46 -2.12 -6.69
N LEU A 209 17.66 -0.82 -6.92
CA LEU A 209 18.45 -0.30 -8.04
C LEU A 209 19.99 -0.30 -7.77
N GLY A 210 20.44 -0.79 -6.61
CA GLY A 210 21.85 -0.79 -6.23
C GLY A 210 22.42 0.58 -5.83
N LEU A 211 21.57 1.59 -5.63
CA LEU A 211 21.94 2.95 -5.24
C LEU A 211 22.20 3.06 -3.73
N VAL A 212 23.27 2.41 -3.25
CA VAL A 212 23.56 2.22 -1.82
C VAL A 212 23.68 3.53 -1.04
N GLY A 213 24.33 4.55 -1.59
CA GLY A 213 24.50 5.85 -0.95
C GLY A 213 23.16 6.56 -0.74
N PRO A 214 22.40 6.82 -1.81
CA PRO A 214 21.05 7.36 -1.73
C PRO A 214 20.11 6.57 -0.80
N ALA A 215 20.11 5.23 -0.90
CA ALA A 215 19.28 4.36 -0.06
C ALA A 215 19.57 4.57 1.43
N ARG A 216 20.86 4.66 1.80
CA ARG A 216 21.27 4.95 3.18
C ARG A 216 20.71 6.28 3.67
N ASN A 217 20.78 7.34 2.86
CA ASN A 217 20.25 8.64 3.22
C ASN A 217 18.73 8.58 3.43
N SER A 218 18.02 7.93 2.52
CA SER A 218 16.56 7.79 2.62
C SER A 218 16.13 7.00 3.87
N PHE A 219 16.78 5.88 4.17
CA PHE A 219 16.51 5.13 5.41
C PHE A 219 16.87 5.91 6.68
N THR A 220 17.91 6.74 6.63
CA THR A 220 18.28 7.62 7.75
C THR A 220 17.17 8.64 7.98
N GLN A 221 16.65 9.27 6.93
CA GLN A 221 15.52 10.21 7.03
C GLN A 221 14.26 9.51 7.58
N ALA A 222 13.92 8.33 7.06
CA ALA A 222 12.79 7.55 7.56
C ALA A 222 12.91 7.30 9.08
N ARG A 223 14.11 6.96 9.56
CA ARG A 223 14.37 6.71 10.98
C ARG A 223 14.38 7.98 11.83
N GLN A 224 14.81 9.11 11.28
CA GLN A 224 14.72 10.42 11.97
C GLN A 224 13.27 10.84 12.18
N LEU A 225 12.42 10.64 11.17
CA LEU A 225 10.99 10.94 11.23
C LEU A 225 10.22 9.96 12.11
N ASN A 226 10.59 8.68 12.09
CA ASN A 226 10.02 7.65 12.95
C ASN A 226 11.12 6.77 13.58
N PRO A 227 11.60 7.10 14.79
CA PRO A 227 12.65 6.32 15.47
C PRO A 227 12.27 4.87 15.77
N ARG A 228 10.97 4.53 15.77
CA ARG A 228 10.45 3.18 15.98
C ARG A 228 10.33 2.36 14.69
N CYS A 229 10.69 2.92 13.53
CA CYS A 229 10.67 2.20 12.26
C CYS A 229 11.78 1.15 12.21
N GLN A 230 11.42 -0.09 12.56
CA GLN A 230 12.36 -1.23 12.59
C GLN A 230 12.85 -1.59 11.19
N GLU A 231 11.99 -1.45 10.16
CA GLU A 231 12.35 -1.71 8.75
C GLU A 231 13.53 -0.83 8.31
N ALA A 232 13.49 0.48 8.61
CA ALA A 232 14.59 1.39 8.29
C ALA A 232 15.86 1.05 9.09
N ALA A 233 15.74 0.68 10.37
CA ALA A 233 16.87 0.28 11.20
C ALA A 233 17.56 -0.98 10.66
N THR A 234 16.77 -1.98 10.30
CA THR A 234 17.24 -3.25 9.71
C THR A 234 17.93 -3.00 8.36
N ALA A 235 17.33 -2.21 7.48
CA ALA A 235 17.90 -1.86 6.18
C ALA A 235 19.25 -1.15 6.32
N LEU A 236 19.39 -0.21 7.26
CA LEU A 236 20.65 0.46 7.56
C LEU A 236 21.71 -0.51 8.08
N GLY A 237 21.34 -1.48 8.91
CA GLY A 237 22.20 -2.54 9.38
C GLY A 237 22.77 -3.37 8.23
N HIS A 238 21.92 -3.81 7.31
CA HIS A 238 22.35 -4.56 6.11
C HIS A 238 23.29 -3.77 5.21
N LEU A 239 22.99 -2.48 4.98
CA LEU A 239 23.85 -1.62 4.16
C LEU A 239 25.22 -1.33 4.82
N SER A 240 25.30 -1.40 6.15
CA SER A 240 26.56 -1.23 6.89
C SER A 240 27.42 -2.49 6.83
N GLY A 241 26.82 -3.67 6.94
CA GLY A 241 27.50 -4.96 6.85
C GLY A 241 28.19 -5.21 5.52
N THR A 242 27.52 -4.88 4.41
CA THR A 242 28.10 -5.02 3.04
C THR A 242 29.30 -4.10 2.83
N GLY A 243 29.32 -2.94 3.48
CA GLY A 243 30.45 -1.99 3.40
C GLY A 243 31.70 -2.49 4.13
N LEU A 244 31.56 -3.19 5.25
CA LEU A 244 32.69 -3.78 6.01
C LEU A 244 33.35 -4.92 5.22
N TRP A 245 32.58 -5.82 4.64
CA TRP A 245 33.12 -6.93 3.84
C TRP A 245 33.86 -6.46 2.57
N ARG A 246 33.37 -5.40 1.93
CA ARG A 246 34.08 -4.76 0.81
C ARG A 246 35.41 -4.13 1.23
N ARG A 247 35.43 -3.47 2.40
CA ARG A 247 36.67 -2.88 2.95
C ARG A 247 37.69 -3.94 3.36
N VAL A 248 37.23 -4.99 4.04
CA VAL A 248 38.08 -6.10 4.43
C VAL A 248 38.64 -6.82 3.21
N ARG A 249 37.83 -7.12 2.20
CA ARG A 249 38.27 -7.76 0.96
C ARG A 249 39.25 -6.86 0.16
N GLY A 250 39.02 -5.55 0.15
CA GLY A 250 39.94 -4.59 -0.48
C GLY A 250 41.27 -4.43 0.26
N SER A 251 41.29 -4.58 1.60
CA SER A 251 42.51 -4.61 2.41
C SER A 251 43.29 -5.91 2.22
N TRP A 252 42.61 -7.05 2.15
CA TRP A 252 43.26 -8.34 1.89
C TRP A 252 43.93 -8.42 0.52
N LEU A 253 43.28 -7.87 -0.52
CA LEU A 253 43.88 -7.83 -1.89
C LEU A 253 45.09 -6.89 -1.98
N ARG A 254 45.18 -5.87 -1.10
CA ARG A 254 46.39 -5.01 -1.06
C ARG A 254 47.52 -5.59 -0.22
N LEU A 255 47.24 -6.49 0.71
CA LEU A 255 48.23 -7.10 1.60
C LEU A 255 48.85 -8.39 1.02
N PHE A 256 48.17 -9.07 0.08
CA PHE A 256 48.61 -10.37 -0.48
C PHE A 256 48.73 -10.36 -2.01
N GLY A 257 48.67 -9.20 -2.64
CA GLY A 257 48.87 -9.01 -4.07
C GLY A 257 50.20 -8.33 -4.38
N GLN A 258 51.32 -8.96 -3.94
CA GLN A 258 52.65 -8.75 -4.49
C GLN A 258 53.19 -10.08 -4.98
#